data_67631984772692c94321ce9f618ca4d2
#
_entry.id   67631984772692c94321ce9f618ca4d2
#
_cell.length_a   1.000
_cell.length_b   1.000
_cell.length_c   1.000
_cell.angle_alpha   90.00
_cell.angle_beta   90.00
_cell.angle_gamma   90.00
#
_symmetry.space_group_name_H-M   'P 1'
#
loop_
_entity.id
_entity.type
_entity.pdbx_description
1 polymer ?
#
loop_
_entity_poly.entity_id
_entity_poly.type
_entity_poly.pdbx_seq_one_letter_code
_entity_poly.pdbx_strand_id
1 'polypeptide(L)'
;MFVIMFYDVGEKRVNKVLKTARKYLTWIQNSVLEGELTPATLEALKVDVKNIIDNEYDSVVFYVWRTERYMTRDTIGIKRGSVDSFI
;
A
#
# COMPACT_ATOMS: atom_id res chain seq x y z
N MET A 1 -14.10 -0.76 -2.20
CA MET A 1 -13.22 -1.21 -3.29
C MET A 1 -11.94 -1.79 -2.74
N PHE A 2 -11.41 -2.79 -3.38
CA PHE A 2 -10.16 -3.39 -2.98
C PHE A 2 -9.00 -2.69 -3.66
N VAL A 3 -7.96 -2.36 -2.88
CA VAL A 3 -6.84 -1.56 -3.35
C VAL A 3 -5.54 -2.29 -3.08
N ILE A 4 -4.65 -2.32 -4.07
CA ILE A 4 -3.27 -2.73 -3.88
C ILE A 4 -2.39 -1.53 -4.22
N MET A 5 -1.51 -1.19 -3.30
CA MET A 5 -0.57 -0.09 -3.44
C MET A 5 0.84 -0.63 -3.59
N PHE A 6 1.52 -0.18 -4.63
CA PHE A 6 2.94 -0.45 -4.85
C PHE A 6 3.68 0.87 -4.79
N TYR A 7 4.83 0.90 -4.13
CA TYR A 7 5.63 2.12 -4.13
C TYR A 7 7.10 1.84 -4.38
N ASP A 8 7.74 2.80 -5.01
CA ASP A 8 9.18 2.83 -5.24
C ASP A 8 9.61 4.23 -4.86
N VAL A 9 10.09 4.38 -3.64
CA VAL A 9 10.31 5.67 -3.01
C VAL A 9 11.73 5.74 -2.47
N GLY A 10 12.33 6.91 -2.62
CA GLY A 10 13.69 7.15 -2.16
C GLY A 10 13.87 6.87 -0.67
N GLU A 11 15.05 6.43 -0.30
CA GLU A 11 15.39 6.00 1.04
C GLU A 11 15.01 7.01 2.14
N LYS A 12 15.14 8.29 1.82
CA LYS A 12 14.83 9.35 2.80
C LYS A 12 13.35 9.45 3.13
N ARG A 13 12.47 8.97 2.24
CA ARG A 13 11.02 9.14 2.36
C ARG A 13 10.27 7.82 2.53
N VAL A 14 10.94 6.70 2.27
CA VAL A 14 10.28 5.40 2.21
C VAL A 14 9.61 5.01 3.53
N ASN A 15 10.26 5.26 4.65
CA ASN A 15 9.69 4.91 5.96
C ASN A 15 8.44 5.71 6.27
N LYS A 16 8.43 6.97 5.87
CA LYS A 16 7.28 7.84 6.10
C LYS A 16 6.10 7.44 5.22
N VAL A 17 6.37 7.06 3.98
CA VAL A 17 5.33 6.56 3.08
C VAL A 17 4.71 5.27 3.65
N LEU A 18 5.54 4.33 4.06
CA LEU A 18 5.05 3.07 4.63
C LEU A 18 4.22 3.32 5.89
N LYS A 19 4.74 4.13 6.79
CA LYS A 19 4.04 4.45 8.04
C LYS A 19 2.68 5.09 7.78
N THR A 20 2.62 5.99 6.81
CA THR A 20 1.39 6.67 6.43
C THR A 20 0.41 5.69 5.79
N ALA A 21 0.86 4.90 4.84
CA ALA A 21 0.02 3.95 4.14
C ALA A 21 -0.56 2.88 5.07
N ARG A 22 0.18 2.50 6.11
CA ARG A 22 -0.29 1.50 7.09
C ARG A 22 -1.48 1.99 7.93
N LYS A 23 -1.77 3.25 7.91
CA LYS A 23 -2.99 3.78 8.56
C LYS A 23 -4.24 3.41 7.78
N TYR A 24 -4.07 3.07 6.51
CA TYR A 24 -5.16 2.81 5.57
C TYR A 24 -5.21 1.37 5.10
N LEU A 25 -4.04 0.78 4.88
CA LEU A 25 -3.88 -0.51 4.24
C LEU A 25 -3.02 -1.43 5.09
N THR A 26 -3.06 -2.71 4.77
CA THR A 26 -2.23 -3.73 5.41
C THR A 26 -0.96 -3.93 4.61
N TRP A 27 0.17 -3.83 5.29
CA TRP A 27 1.47 -4.06 4.70
C TRP A 27 1.65 -5.57 4.46
N ILE A 28 1.85 -5.95 3.21
CA ILE A 28 1.98 -7.35 2.82
C ILE A 28 3.43 -7.77 2.79
N GLN A 29 4.24 -7.06 2.04
CA GLN A 29 5.68 -7.30 1.97
C GLN A 29 6.35 -6.18 1.19
N ASN A 30 7.64 -5.98 1.45
CA ASN A 30 8.45 -4.98 0.74
C ASN A 30 7.67 -3.69 0.51
N SER A 31 7.35 -3.40 -0.75
CA SER A 31 6.70 -2.16 -1.16
C SER A 31 5.23 -2.36 -1.54
N VAL A 32 4.57 -3.35 -0.92
CA VAL A 32 3.20 -3.71 -1.26
C VAL A 32 2.29 -3.64 -0.04
N LEU A 33 1.20 -2.89 -0.18
CA LEU A 33 0.13 -2.85 0.80
C LEU A 33 -1.20 -3.10 0.11
N GLU A 34 -2.18 -3.60 0.85
CA GLU A 34 -3.50 -3.84 0.29
C GLU A 34 -4.60 -3.69 1.33
N GLY A 35 -5.82 -3.54 0.88
CA GLY A 35 -6.99 -3.50 1.75
C GLY A 35 -8.23 -2.96 1.08
N GLU A 36 -9.32 -2.99 1.83
CA GLU A 36 -10.60 -2.44 1.40
C GLU A 36 -10.66 -0.97 1.79
N LEU A 37 -10.98 -0.11 0.84
CA LEU A 37 -11.15 1.32 1.07
C LEU A 37 -12.42 1.81 0.40
N THR A 38 -12.97 2.87 0.94
CA THR A 38 -14.01 3.64 0.24
C THR A 38 -13.33 4.59 -0.74
N PRO A 39 -14.05 5.12 -1.74
CA PRO A 39 -13.48 6.13 -2.62
C PRO A 39 -12.92 7.33 -1.87
N ALA A 40 -13.61 7.78 -0.84
CA ALA A 40 -13.15 8.93 -0.05
C ALA A 40 -11.86 8.63 0.71
N THR A 41 -11.77 7.44 1.28
CA THR A 41 -10.58 7.02 2.03
C THR A 41 -9.38 6.83 1.09
N LEU A 42 -9.61 6.28 -0.10
CA LEU A 42 -8.55 6.17 -1.10
C LEU A 42 -8.01 7.54 -1.50
N GLU A 43 -8.89 8.51 -1.71
CA GLU A 43 -8.45 9.87 -2.03
C GLU A 43 -7.64 10.48 -0.89
N ALA A 44 -8.06 10.25 0.36
CA ALA A 44 -7.33 10.74 1.52
C ALA A 44 -5.92 10.13 1.57
N LEU A 45 -5.80 8.83 1.31
CA LEU A 45 -4.51 8.16 1.24
C LEU A 45 -3.63 8.76 0.15
N LYS A 46 -4.20 8.98 -1.03
CA LYS A 46 -3.45 9.57 -2.14
C LYS A 46 -2.93 10.96 -1.81
N VAL A 47 -3.73 11.77 -1.15
CA VAL A 47 -3.32 13.12 -0.73
C VAL A 47 -2.18 13.04 0.26
N ASP A 48 -2.29 12.16 1.26
CA ASP A 48 -1.25 12.02 2.27
C ASP A 48 0.07 11.56 1.65
N VAL A 49 0.02 10.61 0.73
CA VAL A 49 1.21 10.11 0.05
C VAL A 49 1.84 11.19 -0.85
N LYS A 50 1.01 11.92 -1.58
CA LYS A 50 1.48 13.04 -2.42
C LYS A 50 2.27 14.07 -1.63
N ASN A 51 1.87 14.31 -0.39
CA ASN A 51 2.53 15.30 0.45
C ASN A 51 3.89 14.83 0.98
N ILE A 52 4.21 13.54 0.81
CA ILE A 52 5.47 12.98 1.29
C ILE A 52 6.47 12.80 0.15
N ILE A 53 6.01 12.28 -0.99
CA ILE A 53 6.90 11.86 -2.07
C ILE A 53 7.47 13.02 -2.85
N ASP A 54 8.56 12.71 -3.56
CA ASP A 54 9.15 13.61 -4.56
C ASP A 54 8.72 13.11 -5.93
N ASN A 55 7.90 13.88 -6.61
CA ASN A 55 7.30 13.47 -7.88
C ASN A 55 8.32 13.19 -8.99
N GLU A 56 9.53 13.70 -8.86
CA GLU A 56 10.56 13.49 -9.87
C GLU A 56 11.34 12.20 -9.66
N TYR A 57 11.33 11.65 -8.44
CA TYR A 57 12.15 10.50 -8.11
C TYR A 57 11.34 9.31 -7.62
N ASP A 58 10.16 9.56 -7.07
CA ASP A 58 9.36 8.53 -6.43
C ASP A 58 8.16 8.14 -7.27
N SER A 59 7.71 6.90 -7.09
CA SER A 59 6.57 6.37 -7.81
C SER A 59 5.66 5.62 -6.84
N VAL A 60 4.37 5.84 -6.96
CA VAL A 60 3.36 5.09 -6.21
C VAL A 60 2.25 4.71 -7.17
N VAL A 61 1.91 3.44 -7.20
CA VAL A 61 0.90 2.89 -8.10
C VAL A 61 -0.22 2.26 -7.28
N PHE A 62 -1.45 2.59 -7.63
CA PHE A 62 -2.62 1.99 -7.01
C PHE A 62 -3.37 1.17 -8.05
N TYR A 63 -3.59 -0.11 -7.72
CA TYR A 63 -4.49 -0.95 -8.48
C TYR A 63 -5.79 -1.04 -7.70
N VAL A 64 -6.91 -0.78 -8.36
CA VAL A 64 -8.20 -0.69 -7.69
C VAL A 64 -9.21 -1.61 -8.37
N TRP A 65 -9.88 -2.44 -7.56
CA TRP A 65 -10.97 -3.30 -8.00
C TRP A 65 -12.23 -2.89 -7.25
N ARG A 66 -13.35 -3.08 -7.88
CA ARG A 66 -14.63 -2.82 -7.21
C ARG A 66 -14.83 -3.76 -6.03
N THR A 67 -14.29 -4.98 -6.14
CA THR A 67 -14.35 -5.99 -5.11
C THR A 67 -13.21 -6.98 -5.27
N GLU A 68 -12.72 -7.56 -4.18
CA GLU A 68 -11.69 -8.60 -4.23
C GLU A 68 -12.27 -9.96 -4.69
N ARG A 69 -13.57 -10.04 -4.90
CA ARG A 69 -14.28 -11.24 -5.31
C ARG A 69 -13.68 -11.93 -6.54
N TYR A 70 -13.12 -11.14 -7.46
CA TYR A 70 -12.58 -11.65 -8.72
C TYR A 70 -11.06 -11.74 -8.71
N MET A 71 -10.47 -11.60 -7.55
CA MET A 71 -9.03 -11.63 -7.39
C MET A 71 -8.61 -12.88 -6.63
N THR A 72 -7.54 -13.51 -7.11
CA THR A 72 -6.91 -14.63 -6.42
C THR A 72 -5.52 -14.20 -6.01
N ARG A 73 -5.13 -14.53 -4.79
CA ARG A 73 -3.78 -14.27 -4.32
C ARG A 73 -3.18 -15.54 -3.73
N ASP A 74 -2.00 -15.87 -4.21
CA ASP A 74 -1.20 -16.95 -3.67
C ASP A 74 0.09 -16.37 -3.12
N THR A 75 0.49 -16.82 -1.94
CA THR A 75 1.74 -16.42 -1.33
C THR A 75 2.58 -17.65 -1.11
N ILE A 76 3.78 -17.64 -1.65
CA ILE A 76 4.76 -18.68 -1.39
C ILE A 76 5.82 -18.07 -0.49
N GLY A 77 6.06 -18.71 0.65
CA GLY A 77 6.98 -18.18 1.64
C GLY A 77 6.28 -17.32 2.68
N ILE A 78 7.00 -16.41 3.29
CA ILE A 78 6.53 -15.62 4.41
C ILE A 78 6.01 -14.25 3.97
N LYS A 79 4.87 -13.84 4.51
CA LYS A 79 4.38 -12.47 4.37
C LYS A 79 5.16 -11.59 5.32
N ARG A 80 6.11 -10.84 4.78
CA ARG A 80 7.03 -10.07 5.62
C ARG A 80 6.42 -8.89 6.33
N GLY A 81 5.37 -8.32 5.79
CA GLY A 81 4.75 -7.13 6.36
C GLY A 81 3.67 -7.40 7.38
N SER A 82 3.17 -8.60 7.45
CA SER A 82 2.06 -8.94 8.35
C SER A 82 2.57 -9.25 9.75
N VAL A 83 2.04 -8.56 10.74
CA VAL A 83 2.38 -8.81 12.14
C VAL A 83 2.04 -10.24 12.54
N ASP A 84 0.93 -10.72 12.05
CA ASP A 84 0.45 -12.07 12.36
C ASP A 84 1.38 -13.17 11.88
N SER A 85 2.22 -12.86 10.90
CA SER A 85 3.16 -13.82 10.35
C SER A 85 4.28 -14.16 11.30
N PHE A 86 4.45 -13.38 12.34
CA PHE A 86 5.57 -13.53 13.27
C PHE A 86 5.14 -14.02 14.65
N ILE A 87 3.89 -14.27 14.77
CA ILE A 87 3.29 -14.78 16.01
C ILE A 87 2.95 -16.24 15.88
#